data_7885cbd7e2e90696a6e8802df2d41903
#
_entry.id   7885cbd7e2e90696a6e8802df2d41903
#
_cell.length_a   1.000
_cell.length_b   1.000
_cell.length_c   1.000
_cell.angle_alpha   90.00
_cell.angle_beta   90.00
_cell.angle_gamma   90.00
#
_symmetry.space_group_name_H-M   'P 1'
#
loop_
_entity.id
_entity.type
_entity.pdbx_description
1 polymer ?
#
loop_
_entity_poly.entity_id
_entity_poly.type
_entity_poly.pdbx_seq_one_letter_code
_entity_poly.pdbx_strand_id
1 'polypeptide(L)'
;MSDDDYKRMCWASRRGMLELDLILEPFVKEHYRGMSDEDKGRYRSLMESQDQELFGWFLKRELPEDAELATMVKRILDSRTD
;
A
#
# COMPACT_ATOMS: atom_id res chain seq x y z
N MET A 1 -1.59 -3.07 22.33
CA MET A 1 -1.35 -2.58 20.98
C MET A 1 -2.45 -1.70 20.56
N SER A 2 -2.12 -0.51 20.25
CA SER A 2 -3.14 0.45 19.89
C SER A 2 -3.45 0.37 18.40
N ASP A 3 -4.63 0.83 18.05
CA ASP A 3 -5.02 0.95 16.65
C ASP A 3 -4.45 2.21 16.00
N ASP A 4 -3.59 2.94 16.72
CA ASP A 4 -3.05 4.19 16.17
C ASP A 4 -2.28 3.98 14.89
N ASP A 5 -1.48 2.91 14.83
CA ASP A 5 -0.72 2.61 13.63
C ASP A 5 -1.65 2.29 12.46
N TYR A 6 -2.69 1.50 12.72
CA TYR A 6 -3.68 1.18 11.70
C TYR A 6 -4.37 2.44 11.20
N LYS A 7 -4.81 3.30 12.11
CA LYS A 7 -5.48 4.54 11.72
C LYS A 7 -4.56 5.44 10.91
N ARG A 8 -3.28 5.50 11.31
CA ARG A 8 -2.30 6.29 10.59
C ARG A 8 -2.12 5.76 9.16
N MET A 9 -2.11 4.43 9.01
CA MET A 9 -1.96 3.85 7.68
C MET A 9 -3.21 4.03 6.83
N CYS A 10 -4.39 4.02 7.43
CA CYS A 10 -5.60 4.36 6.70
C CYS A 10 -5.52 5.78 6.14
N TRP A 11 -5.03 6.70 6.95
CA TRP A 11 -4.83 8.08 6.49
C TRP A 11 -3.80 8.15 5.38
N ALA A 12 -2.67 7.48 5.58
CA ALA A 12 -1.59 7.51 4.59
C ALA A 12 -2.02 6.89 3.27
N SER A 13 -3.00 5.99 3.30
CA SER A 13 -3.47 5.33 2.09
C SER A 13 -4.42 6.19 1.27
N ARG A 14 -4.90 7.28 1.84
CA ARG A 14 -5.76 8.22 1.13
C ARG A 14 -4.89 9.26 0.45
N ARG A 15 -4.72 9.09 -0.85
CA ARG A 15 -3.78 9.92 -1.60
C ARG A 15 -4.46 11.09 -2.30
N GLY A 16 -5.79 11.12 -2.32
CA GLY A 16 -6.49 12.16 -3.05
C GLY A 16 -6.64 11.87 -4.53
N MET A 17 -6.17 10.72 -4.96
CA MET A 17 -6.38 10.23 -6.32
C MET A 17 -7.33 9.04 -6.25
N LEU A 18 -8.46 9.15 -6.91
CA LEU A 18 -9.48 8.13 -6.82
C LEU A 18 -8.95 6.75 -7.17
N GLU A 19 -8.16 6.64 -8.22
CA GLU A 19 -7.64 5.36 -8.66
C GLU A 19 -6.80 4.70 -7.58
N LEU A 20 -5.93 5.46 -6.94
CA LEU A 20 -5.07 4.92 -5.88
C LEU A 20 -5.88 4.61 -4.64
N ASP A 21 -6.83 5.46 -4.29
CA ASP A 21 -7.66 5.23 -3.12
C ASP A 21 -8.45 3.93 -3.25
N LEU A 22 -8.96 3.63 -4.44
CA LEU A 22 -9.71 2.41 -4.68
C LEU A 22 -8.85 1.15 -4.53
N ILE A 23 -7.55 1.28 -4.68
CA ILE A 23 -6.62 0.17 -4.52
C ILE A 23 -6.14 0.06 -3.08
N LEU A 24 -5.72 1.17 -2.50
CA LEU A 24 -5.02 1.15 -1.22
C LEU A 24 -5.95 1.09 -0.02
N GLU A 25 -7.09 1.78 -0.06
CA GLU A 25 -7.97 1.79 1.08
C GLU A 25 -8.54 0.42 1.41
N PRO A 26 -9.06 -0.34 0.43
CA PRO A 26 -9.53 -1.70 0.75
C PRO A 26 -8.41 -2.58 1.28
N PHE A 27 -7.21 -2.46 0.71
CA PHE A 27 -6.09 -3.29 1.14
C PHE A 27 -5.73 -3.02 2.59
N VAL A 28 -5.57 -1.75 2.96
CA VAL A 28 -5.16 -1.44 4.34
C VAL A 28 -6.24 -1.87 5.33
N LYS A 29 -7.50 -1.73 4.97
CA LYS A 29 -8.59 -2.09 5.88
C LYS A 29 -8.71 -3.59 6.06
N GLU A 30 -8.46 -4.35 5.01
CA GLU A 30 -8.64 -5.80 5.07
C GLU A 30 -7.40 -6.55 5.50
N HIS A 31 -6.23 -6.05 5.20
CA HIS A 31 -5.00 -6.84 5.33
C HIS A 31 -3.98 -6.28 6.30
N TYR A 32 -3.97 -4.97 6.54
CA TYR A 32 -2.86 -4.37 7.29
C TYR A 32 -2.71 -4.97 8.69
N ARG A 33 -3.82 -5.11 9.41
CA ARG A 33 -3.76 -5.59 10.80
C ARG A 33 -3.23 -7.01 10.89
N GLY A 34 -3.44 -7.81 9.87
CA GLY A 34 -2.99 -9.20 9.89
C GLY A 34 -1.60 -9.41 9.35
N MET A 35 -0.94 -8.35 8.92
CA MET A 35 0.40 -8.49 8.37
C MET A 35 1.45 -8.58 9.47
N SER A 36 2.59 -9.21 9.14
CA SER A 36 3.72 -9.24 10.04
C SER A 36 4.29 -7.83 10.23
N ASP A 37 5.10 -7.66 11.27
CA ASP A 37 5.73 -6.36 11.51
C ASP A 37 6.62 -5.96 10.33
N GLU A 38 7.27 -6.93 9.71
CA GLU A 38 8.09 -6.65 8.53
C GLU A 38 7.25 -6.12 7.38
N ASP A 39 6.12 -6.77 7.12
CA ASP A 39 5.26 -6.34 6.03
C ASP A 39 4.61 -4.99 6.32
N LYS A 40 4.25 -4.75 7.59
CA LYS A 40 3.74 -3.44 7.97
C LYS A 40 4.77 -2.35 7.72
N GLY A 41 6.05 -2.66 8.00
CA GLY A 41 7.13 -1.74 7.70
C GLY A 41 7.27 -1.46 6.22
N ARG A 42 7.15 -2.51 5.40
CA ARG A 42 7.20 -2.34 3.95
C ARG A 42 6.05 -1.47 3.45
N TYR A 43 4.86 -1.68 4.01
CA TYR A 43 3.70 -0.88 3.62
C TYR A 43 3.89 0.59 4.01
N ARG A 44 4.43 0.84 5.22
CA ARG A 44 4.70 2.21 5.64
C ARG A 44 5.70 2.87 4.70
N SER A 45 6.75 2.15 4.33
CA SER A 45 7.74 2.69 3.39
C SER A 45 7.09 3.00 2.04
N LEU A 46 6.20 2.13 1.59
CA LEU A 46 5.50 2.35 0.33
C LEU A 46 4.65 3.62 0.38
N MET A 47 4.02 3.87 1.52
CA MET A 47 3.17 5.05 1.67
C MET A 47 3.97 6.35 1.74
N GLU A 48 5.29 6.26 1.93
CA GLU A 48 6.16 7.44 1.88
C GLU A 48 6.48 7.84 0.45
N SER A 49 6.15 7.00 -0.51
CA SER A 49 6.38 7.31 -1.92
C SER A 49 5.41 8.38 -2.41
N GLN A 50 5.81 9.07 -3.47
CA GLN A 50 4.98 10.11 -4.04
C GLN A 50 3.83 9.50 -4.84
N ASP A 51 2.75 10.28 -4.98
CA ASP A 51 1.57 9.80 -5.69
C ASP A 51 1.89 9.41 -7.12
N GLN A 52 2.78 10.16 -7.78
CA GLN A 52 3.16 9.84 -9.14
C GLN A 52 3.84 8.49 -9.25
N GLU A 53 4.66 8.16 -8.27
CA GLU A 53 5.32 6.86 -8.24
C GLU A 53 4.30 5.74 -8.02
N LEU A 54 3.41 5.93 -7.06
CA LEU A 54 2.38 4.94 -6.78
C LEU A 54 1.49 4.74 -7.99
N PHE A 55 1.13 5.82 -8.66
CA PHE A 55 0.31 5.73 -9.86
C PHE A 55 1.00 4.88 -10.92
N GLY A 56 2.29 5.11 -11.13
CA GLY A 56 3.04 4.32 -12.11
C GLY A 56 3.06 2.84 -11.77
N TRP A 57 3.31 2.53 -10.51
CA TRP A 57 3.42 1.13 -10.08
C TRP A 57 2.08 0.40 -10.17
N PHE A 58 1.00 1.04 -9.73
CA PHE A 58 -0.28 0.36 -9.63
C PHE A 58 -1.10 0.45 -10.91
N LEU A 59 -1.03 1.56 -11.62
CA LEU A 59 -1.89 1.76 -12.79
C LEU A 59 -1.18 1.47 -14.09
N LYS A 60 0.12 1.76 -14.15
CA LYS A 60 0.91 1.53 -15.37
C LYS A 60 1.69 0.24 -15.33
N ARG A 61 1.57 -0.50 -14.23
CA ARG A 61 2.22 -1.79 -14.07
C ARG A 61 3.75 -1.71 -14.07
N GLU A 62 4.28 -0.56 -13.68
CA GLU A 62 5.71 -0.43 -13.45
C GLU A 62 6.05 -1.03 -12.10
N LEU A 63 7.31 -1.35 -11.87
CA LEU A 63 7.75 -1.88 -10.58
C LEU A 63 8.77 -0.95 -9.96
N PRO A 64 8.72 -0.80 -8.63
CA PRO A 64 9.76 -0.05 -7.93
C PRO A 64 11.11 -0.71 -8.11
N GLU A 65 12.17 0.09 -8.07
CA GLU A 65 13.52 -0.46 -8.09
C GLU A 65 13.86 -1.16 -6.79
N ASP A 66 13.27 -0.71 -5.70
CA ASP A 66 13.48 -1.32 -4.39
C ASP A 66 12.72 -2.63 -4.31
N ALA A 67 13.45 -3.73 -4.01
CA ALA A 67 12.84 -5.06 -4.00
C ALA A 67 11.77 -5.18 -2.93
N GLU A 68 11.93 -4.50 -1.79
CA GLU A 68 10.95 -4.54 -0.72
C GLU A 68 9.64 -3.88 -1.15
N LEU A 69 9.76 -2.73 -1.79
CA LEU A 69 8.58 -2.03 -2.29
C LEU A 69 7.92 -2.83 -3.42
N ALA A 70 8.72 -3.43 -4.30
CA ALA A 70 8.18 -4.24 -5.39
C ALA A 70 7.38 -5.42 -4.85
N THR A 71 7.89 -6.06 -3.80
CA THR A 71 7.18 -7.18 -3.17
C THR A 71 5.82 -6.72 -2.64
N MET A 72 5.78 -5.57 -1.98
CA MET A 72 4.52 -5.08 -1.44
C MET A 72 3.56 -4.65 -2.53
N VAL A 73 4.06 -4.01 -3.60
CA VAL A 73 3.21 -3.64 -4.72
C VAL A 73 2.56 -4.88 -5.35
N LYS A 74 3.35 -5.93 -5.55
CA LYS A 74 2.81 -7.18 -6.11
C LYS A 74 1.75 -7.78 -5.20
N ARG A 75 2.01 -7.77 -3.90
CA ARG A 75 1.06 -8.33 -2.94
C ARG A 75 -0.27 -7.59 -2.99
N ILE A 76 -0.22 -6.26 -3.06
CA ILE A 76 -1.44 -5.46 -3.11
C ILE A 76 -2.20 -5.73 -4.41
N LEU A 77 -1.49 -5.80 -5.52
CA LEU A 77 -2.14 -6.07 -6.80
C LEU A 77 -2.75 -7.47 -6.82
N ASP A 78 -2.05 -8.46 -6.26
CA ASP A 78 -2.55 -9.83 -6.20
C ASP A 78 -3.81 -9.93 -5.36
N SER A 79 -3.89 -9.13 -4.29
CA SER A 79 -5.05 -9.18 -3.39
C SER A 79 -6.33 -8.68 -4.07
N ARG A 80 -6.20 -7.99 -5.20
CA ARG A 80 -7.36 -7.47 -5.93
C ARG A 80 -7.86 -8.43 -7.00
N THR A 81 -7.15 -9.51 -7.21
CA THR A 81 -7.55 -10.50 -8.21
C THR A 81 -8.61 -11.41 -7.59
N ASP A 82 -9.71 -11.51 -8.21
CA ASP A 82 -10.79 -12.40 -7.74
C ASP A 82 -10.90 -13.62 -8.60
#